data_64137cfa72922663e96f136a0b2a5166
#
_entry.id   64137cfa72922663e96f136a0b2a5166
#
_cell.length_a   1.000
_cell.length_b   1.000
_cell.length_c   1.000
_cell.angle_alpha   90.00
_cell.angle_beta   90.00
_cell.angle_gamma   90.00
#
_symmetry.space_group_name_H-M   'P 1'
#
loop_
_entity.id
_entity.type
_entity.pdbx_description
1 polymer ?
#
loop_
_entity_poly.entity_id
_entity_poly.type
_entity_poly.pdbx_seq_one_letter_code
_entity_poly.pdbx_strand_id
1 'polypeptide(L)'
;MNIGLSVGFFCLVGMAAAQQETPKPAPPDPAASKVLAEIAQKFAAEGITLDAKAGTVTVKAVMNEPPDPIEYVLIHRRGKRHEAMFWTQCKPSVLHAALLMIGLQPGSNAKAEEIQPPPSIEEIENGAETVKVIPPKGEPFWMTVQWQTPEGKAMEYCIEDLLLDLSTERPVVDCSWVYLGGRMAPLYRNEPEVFVADFEGNLISACYMSPDNHLGTIVHKEGRDQNNWWLTNKVPPPETEVQFVFHKRQPKLHQQREERLRREATAEAEAEAARKKAGEGGSPPAETPDKTGESGKTGK
;
A
#
# COMPACT_ATOMS: atom_id res chain seq x y z
N MET A 1 -29.11 -56.43 62.63
CA MET A 1 -28.97 -56.00 61.22
C MET A 1 -27.98 -54.84 61.18
N ASN A 2 -26.68 -55.13 61.02
CA ASN A 2 -25.57 -54.17 61.14
C ASN A 2 -25.24 -53.66 59.75
N ILE A 3 -25.29 -52.36 59.57
CA ILE A 3 -24.85 -51.65 58.38
C ILE A 3 -23.47 -51.09 58.67
N GLY A 4 -22.46 -51.68 58.05
CA GLY A 4 -21.07 -51.18 58.13
C GLY A 4 -20.83 -50.01 57.21
N LEU A 5 -20.32 -48.90 57.77
CA LEU A 5 -19.91 -47.70 57.07
C LEU A 5 -18.40 -47.83 56.77
N SER A 6 -18.06 -47.94 55.47
CA SER A 6 -16.67 -47.97 54.99
C SER A 6 -16.21 -46.56 54.64
N VAL A 7 -15.24 -46.03 55.38
CA VAL A 7 -14.60 -44.72 55.12
C VAL A 7 -13.42 -44.95 54.17
N GLY A 8 -13.57 -44.53 52.94
CA GLY A 8 -12.48 -44.53 51.97
C GLY A 8 -11.54 -43.32 52.15
N PHE A 9 -10.27 -43.62 52.41
CA PHE A 9 -9.19 -42.68 52.57
C PHE A 9 -8.66 -42.29 51.15
N PHE A 10 -8.95 -41.07 50.71
CA PHE A 10 -8.44 -40.55 49.43
C PHE A 10 -7.07 -39.92 49.66
N CYS A 11 -5.99 -40.57 49.22
CA CYS A 11 -4.65 -40.02 49.16
C CYS A 11 -4.54 -39.02 47.99
N LEU A 12 -4.49 -37.72 48.25
CA LEU A 12 -4.11 -36.68 47.29
C LEU A 12 -2.60 -36.74 47.10
N VAL A 13 -2.16 -37.32 45.97
CA VAL A 13 -0.78 -37.18 45.48
C VAL A 13 -0.65 -35.85 44.80
N GLY A 14 -0.03 -34.88 45.47
CA GLY A 14 0.31 -33.59 44.88
C GLY A 14 1.43 -33.76 43.82
N MET A 15 1.10 -33.67 42.54
CA MET A 15 2.10 -33.51 41.49
C MET A 15 2.62 -32.06 41.53
N ALA A 16 3.82 -31.87 42.06
CA ALA A 16 4.59 -30.66 41.91
C ALA A 16 5.00 -30.54 40.43
N ALA A 17 4.36 -29.67 39.69
CA ALA A 17 4.80 -29.30 38.34
C ALA A 17 6.13 -28.52 38.48
N ALA A 18 7.22 -29.14 38.07
CA ALA A 18 8.51 -28.48 37.93
C ALA A 18 8.34 -27.45 36.78
N GLN A 19 8.35 -26.17 37.11
CA GLN A 19 8.49 -25.09 36.16
C GLN A 19 9.87 -25.23 35.49
N GLN A 20 9.91 -25.66 34.23
CA GLN A 20 11.09 -25.57 33.40
C GLN A 20 11.36 -24.08 33.17
N GLU A 21 12.36 -23.53 33.83
CA GLU A 21 12.91 -22.21 33.50
C GLU A 21 13.38 -22.24 32.04
N THR A 22 12.79 -21.40 31.19
CA THR A 22 13.29 -21.17 29.82
C THR A 22 14.72 -20.67 29.94
N PRO A 23 15.70 -21.28 29.24
CA PRO A 23 17.09 -20.90 29.33
C PRO A 23 17.23 -19.43 28.91
N LYS A 24 17.87 -18.62 29.75
CA LYS A 24 18.21 -17.23 29.47
C LYS A 24 19.02 -17.20 28.17
N PRO A 25 18.64 -16.36 27.20
CA PRO A 25 19.37 -16.28 25.92
C PRO A 25 20.85 -15.99 26.20
N ALA A 26 21.72 -16.76 25.55
CA ALA A 26 23.17 -16.56 25.66
C ALA A 26 23.53 -15.12 25.22
N PRO A 27 24.55 -14.49 25.81
CA PRO A 27 25.00 -13.18 25.39
C PRO A 27 25.42 -13.26 23.90
N PRO A 28 25.11 -12.22 23.10
CA PRO A 28 25.44 -12.22 21.69
C PRO A 28 26.96 -12.34 21.49
N ASP A 29 27.36 -13.07 20.47
CA ASP A 29 28.77 -13.21 20.06
C ASP A 29 29.37 -11.80 19.82
N PRO A 30 30.53 -11.49 20.46
CA PRO A 30 31.19 -10.19 20.27
C PRO A 30 31.49 -9.85 18.80
N ALA A 31 31.82 -10.86 17.98
CA ALA A 31 32.03 -10.68 16.56
C ALA A 31 30.73 -10.30 15.81
N ALA A 32 29.64 -10.98 16.10
CA ALA A 32 28.32 -10.65 15.54
C ALA A 32 27.85 -9.24 15.98
N SER A 33 28.09 -8.86 17.23
CA SER A 33 27.77 -7.53 17.75
C SER A 33 28.54 -6.43 17.02
N LYS A 34 29.82 -6.64 16.70
CA LYS A 34 30.63 -5.68 15.93
C LYS A 34 30.12 -5.54 14.50
N VAL A 35 29.80 -6.62 13.81
CA VAL A 35 29.24 -6.59 12.46
C VAL A 35 27.91 -5.85 12.42
N LEU A 36 27.02 -6.11 13.39
CA LEU A 36 25.73 -5.40 13.49
C LEU A 36 25.91 -3.90 13.71
N ALA A 37 26.90 -3.50 14.54
CA ALA A 37 27.21 -2.08 14.76
C ALA A 37 27.74 -1.41 13.47
N GLU A 38 28.60 -2.08 12.71
CA GLU A 38 29.09 -1.56 11.41
C GLU A 38 27.96 -1.42 10.39
N ILE A 39 27.02 -2.37 10.33
CA ILE A 39 25.84 -2.29 9.48
C ILE A 39 24.95 -1.12 9.92
N ALA A 40 24.67 -0.98 11.22
CA ALA A 40 23.88 0.11 11.75
C ALA A 40 24.49 1.49 11.43
N GLN A 41 25.83 1.61 11.49
CA GLN A 41 26.54 2.84 11.12
C GLN A 41 26.40 3.14 9.62
N LYS A 42 26.49 2.14 8.74
CA LYS A 42 26.25 2.32 7.31
C LYS A 42 24.82 2.78 7.01
N PHE A 43 23.83 2.18 7.68
CA PHE A 43 22.44 2.61 7.55
C PHE A 43 22.24 4.05 8.02
N ALA A 44 22.78 4.40 9.17
CA ALA A 44 22.69 5.76 9.71
C ALA A 44 23.31 6.80 8.77
N ALA A 45 24.43 6.47 8.10
CA ALA A 45 25.07 7.35 7.10
C ALA A 45 24.17 7.61 5.87
N GLU A 46 23.28 6.68 5.54
CA GLU A 46 22.28 6.81 4.47
C GLU A 46 20.92 7.34 4.99
N GLY A 47 20.86 7.79 6.23
CA GLY A 47 19.62 8.30 6.85
C GLY A 47 18.58 7.22 7.15
N ILE A 48 19.01 5.96 7.27
CA ILE A 48 18.15 4.82 7.61
C ILE A 48 18.23 4.52 9.10
N THR A 49 17.06 4.31 9.70
CA THR A 49 16.91 3.68 11.04
C THR A 49 16.15 2.37 10.88
N LEU A 50 16.74 1.28 11.41
CA LEU A 50 16.14 -0.06 11.35
C LEU A 50 15.73 -0.51 12.75
N ASP A 51 14.48 -0.93 12.92
CA ASP A 51 13.99 -1.66 14.09
C ASP A 51 13.52 -3.06 13.68
N ALA A 52 14.41 -4.03 13.82
CA ALA A 52 14.12 -5.42 13.47
C ALA A 52 13.02 -6.04 14.35
N LYS A 53 12.87 -5.59 15.61
CA LYS A 53 11.84 -6.08 16.54
C LYS A 53 10.46 -5.55 16.14
N ALA A 54 10.35 -4.28 15.85
CA ALA A 54 9.13 -3.67 15.30
C ALA A 54 8.87 -4.12 13.86
N GLY A 55 9.90 -4.51 13.11
CA GLY A 55 9.81 -4.83 11.69
C GLY A 55 9.63 -3.56 10.86
N THR A 56 10.39 -2.51 11.18
CA THR A 56 10.30 -1.22 10.50
C THR A 56 11.65 -0.73 9.99
N VAL A 57 11.60 -0.02 8.87
CA VAL A 57 12.71 0.75 8.31
C VAL A 57 12.23 2.17 8.11
N THR A 58 12.89 3.13 8.75
CA THR A 58 12.61 4.55 8.60
C THR A 58 13.70 5.20 7.74
N VAL A 59 13.29 5.98 6.76
CA VAL A 59 14.18 6.71 5.85
C VAL A 59 13.85 8.20 5.91
N LYS A 60 14.88 9.05 5.97
CA LYS A 60 14.69 10.49 5.77
C LYS A 60 14.35 10.76 4.31
N ALA A 61 13.27 11.46 4.07
CA ALA A 61 12.85 11.87 2.74
C ALA A 61 12.38 13.32 2.74
N VAL A 62 12.14 13.86 1.57
CA VAL A 62 11.69 15.25 1.38
C VAL A 62 10.49 15.23 0.43
N MET A 63 9.47 16.00 0.76
CA MET A 63 8.34 16.21 -0.14
C MET A 63 8.81 16.93 -1.39
N ASN A 64 8.48 16.37 -2.53
CA ASN A 64 8.74 16.97 -3.83
C ASN A 64 7.57 17.87 -4.26
N GLU A 65 7.76 18.59 -5.34
CA GLU A 65 6.72 19.38 -6.01
C GLU A 65 6.58 18.88 -7.46
N PRO A 66 5.95 17.70 -7.66
CA PRO A 66 5.72 17.23 -9.02
C PRO A 66 4.67 18.10 -9.70
N PRO A 67 4.87 18.46 -10.97
CA PRO A 67 3.89 19.27 -11.69
C PRO A 67 2.57 18.53 -11.87
N ASP A 68 2.58 17.23 -12.18
CA ASP A 68 1.41 16.33 -12.40
C ASP A 68 1.88 15.01 -13.02
N PRO A 69 0.98 14.06 -13.29
CA PRO A 69 0.68 13.01 -12.37
C PRO A 69 1.95 12.33 -11.85
N ILE A 70 1.90 11.60 -10.77
CA ILE A 70 3.06 10.91 -10.22
C ILE A 70 3.12 9.46 -10.72
N GLU A 71 4.32 8.99 -11.02
CA GLU A 71 4.60 7.59 -11.31
C GLU A 71 5.29 6.90 -10.12
N TYR A 72 5.94 7.67 -9.24
CA TYR A 72 6.69 7.17 -8.11
C TYR A 72 6.26 7.81 -6.78
N VAL A 73 6.09 6.98 -5.78
CA VAL A 73 5.89 7.44 -4.39
C VAL A 73 7.19 7.91 -3.78
N LEU A 74 8.28 7.16 -4.00
CA LEU A 74 9.59 7.48 -3.45
C LEU A 74 10.69 7.16 -4.46
N ILE A 75 11.62 8.10 -4.61
CA ILE A 75 12.82 7.98 -5.44
C ILE A 75 14.08 8.39 -4.69
N HIS A 76 15.24 8.00 -5.20
CA HIS A 76 16.50 8.64 -4.85
C HIS A 76 16.58 10.03 -5.50
N ARG A 77 17.26 10.99 -4.85
CA ARG A 77 17.39 12.38 -5.35
C ARG A 77 17.85 12.54 -6.80
N ARG A 78 18.48 11.52 -7.38
CA ARG A 78 18.95 11.49 -8.78
C ARG A 78 17.93 10.84 -9.74
N GLY A 79 16.84 10.29 -9.21
CA GLY A 79 15.77 9.69 -10.00
C GLY A 79 14.87 10.75 -10.63
N LYS A 80 13.72 10.31 -11.11
CA LYS A 80 12.75 11.10 -11.87
C LYS A 80 11.91 12.03 -10.99
N ARG A 81 12.50 13.12 -10.51
CA ARG A 81 11.84 14.07 -9.59
C ARG A 81 10.55 14.69 -10.14
N HIS A 82 10.45 14.86 -11.46
CA HIS A 82 9.28 15.46 -12.09
C HIS A 82 8.01 14.60 -12.06
N GLU A 83 8.11 13.36 -11.64
CA GLU A 83 6.98 12.40 -11.56
C GLU A 83 6.98 11.62 -10.23
N ALA A 84 7.53 12.23 -9.16
CA ALA A 84 7.66 11.57 -7.86
C ALA A 84 7.10 12.40 -6.70
N MET A 85 6.45 11.73 -5.74
CA MET A 85 5.92 12.37 -4.54
C MET A 85 7.02 12.76 -3.56
N PHE A 86 7.92 11.83 -3.24
CA PHE A 86 9.02 12.05 -2.30
C PHE A 86 10.36 11.67 -2.92
N TRP A 87 11.41 12.32 -2.45
CA TRP A 87 12.78 11.92 -2.75
C TRP A 87 13.60 11.73 -1.48
N THR A 88 14.63 10.87 -1.54
CA THR A 88 15.57 10.60 -0.46
C THR A 88 17.01 10.63 -0.94
N GLN A 89 17.95 10.81 -0.03
CA GLN A 89 19.37 10.59 -0.30
C GLN A 89 19.81 9.14 -0.13
N CYS A 90 18.95 8.32 0.46
CA CYS A 90 19.22 6.91 0.72
C CYS A 90 19.46 6.15 -0.59
N LYS A 91 20.59 5.45 -0.66
CA LYS A 91 20.93 4.62 -1.81
C LYS A 91 19.99 3.42 -1.91
N PRO A 92 19.37 3.12 -3.08
CA PRO A 92 18.42 2.03 -3.24
C PRO A 92 18.92 0.66 -2.77
N SER A 93 20.18 0.30 -3.06
CA SER A 93 20.75 -0.96 -2.59
C SER A 93 20.91 -1.06 -1.07
N VAL A 94 21.09 0.07 -0.38
CA VAL A 94 21.17 0.11 1.08
C VAL A 94 19.78 -0.01 1.68
N LEU A 95 18.77 0.64 1.12
CA LEU A 95 17.37 0.45 1.51
C LEU A 95 16.92 -1.00 1.26
N HIS A 96 17.26 -1.57 0.10
CA HIS A 96 17.02 -2.98 -0.21
C HIS A 96 17.56 -3.91 0.90
N ALA A 97 18.82 -3.72 1.30
CA ALA A 97 19.42 -4.50 2.38
C ALA A 97 18.66 -4.34 3.71
N ALA A 98 18.23 -3.12 4.07
CA ALA A 98 17.45 -2.85 5.27
C ALA A 98 16.06 -3.54 5.24
N LEU A 99 15.39 -3.53 4.09
CA LEU A 99 14.09 -4.21 3.91
C LEU A 99 14.23 -5.73 4.02
N LEU A 100 15.30 -6.33 3.47
CA LEU A 100 15.61 -7.74 3.68
C LEU A 100 15.88 -8.06 5.16
N MET A 101 16.54 -7.17 5.91
CA MET A 101 16.84 -7.39 7.33
C MET A 101 15.61 -7.36 8.23
N ILE A 102 14.55 -6.64 7.86
CA ILE A 102 13.25 -6.77 8.55
C ILE A 102 12.46 -7.99 8.06
N GLY A 103 13.01 -8.78 7.12
CA GLY A 103 12.52 -10.07 6.65
C GLY A 103 11.52 -9.97 5.51
N LEU A 104 11.47 -8.88 4.74
CA LEU A 104 10.70 -8.85 3.50
C LEU A 104 11.35 -9.75 2.46
N GLN A 105 10.52 -10.49 1.71
CA GLN A 105 10.98 -11.39 0.66
C GLN A 105 10.67 -10.80 -0.73
N PRO A 106 11.64 -10.78 -1.66
CA PRO A 106 11.42 -10.31 -3.02
C PRO A 106 10.34 -11.11 -3.75
N GLY A 107 9.52 -10.42 -4.51
CA GLY A 107 8.48 -10.99 -5.35
C GLY A 107 8.80 -10.93 -6.84
N SER A 108 7.77 -10.75 -7.65
CA SER A 108 7.86 -10.61 -9.10
C SER A 108 7.04 -9.43 -9.58
N ASN A 109 7.59 -8.68 -10.54
CA ASN A 109 6.93 -7.55 -11.16
C ASN A 109 5.76 -7.97 -12.04
N ALA A 110 4.93 -7.00 -12.45
CA ALA A 110 3.91 -7.18 -13.47
C ALA A 110 4.51 -7.71 -14.77
N LYS A 111 3.74 -8.54 -15.46
CA LYS A 111 4.11 -9.12 -16.77
C LYS A 111 3.01 -8.86 -17.78
N ALA A 112 3.40 -8.58 -19.01
CA ALA A 112 2.49 -8.57 -20.15
C ALA A 112 2.65 -9.90 -20.90
N GLU A 113 1.55 -10.63 -21.11
CA GLU A 113 1.50 -11.86 -21.89
C GLU A 113 0.60 -11.60 -23.10
N GLU A 114 1.06 -12.00 -24.28
CA GLU A 114 0.23 -11.92 -25.49
C GLU A 114 -0.99 -12.83 -25.37
N ILE A 115 -2.15 -12.32 -25.77
CA ILE A 115 -3.39 -13.10 -25.79
C ILE A 115 -3.30 -14.11 -26.95
N GLN A 116 -3.57 -15.39 -26.64
CA GLN A 116 -3.55 -16.48 -27.60
C GLN A 116 -4.92 -17.18 -27.68
N PRO A 117 -5.52 -17.30 -28.88
CA PRO A 117 -5.08 -16.74 -30.16
C PRO A 117 -5.15 -15.21 -30.15
N PRO A 118 -4.32 -14.53 -30.95
CA PRO A 118 -4.36 -13.08 -31.00
C PRO A 118 -5.73 -12.60 -31.55
N PRO A 119 -6.28 -11.50 -31.00
CA PRO A 119 -7.52 -10.94 -31.51
C PRO A 119 -7.38 -10.50 -32.96
N SER A 120 -8.46 -10.58 -33.72
CA SER A 120 -8.51 -10.10 -35.10
C SER A 120 -8.35 -8.58 -35.19
N ILE A 121 -8.02 -8.08 -36.37
CA ILE A 121 -7.88 -6.62 -36.60
C ILE A 121 -9.18 -5.89 -36.24
N GLU A 122 -10.34 -6.46 -36.60
CA GLU A 122 -11.65 -5.88 -36.30
C GLU A 122 -11.92 -5.82 -34.77
N GLU A 123 -11.53 -6.87 -34.01
CA GLU A 123 -11.64 -6.86 -32.55
C GLU A 123 -10.72 -5.83 -31.92
N ILE A 124 -9.49 -5.64 -32.44
CA ILE A 124 -8.55 -4.62 -31.97
C ILE A 124 -9.10 -3.21 -32.26
N GLU A 125 -9.65 -2.97 -33.44
CA GLU A 125 -10.29 -1.70 -33.78
C GLU A 125 -11.52 -1.41 -32.90
N ASN A 126 -12.20 -2.44 -32.41
CA ASN A 126 -13.28 -2.35 -31.43
C ASN A 126 -12.81 -2.33 -29.96
N GLY A 127 -11.50 -2.20 -29.71
CA GLY A 127 -10.93 -2.01 -28.38
C GLY A 127 -10.51 -3.30 -27.64
N ALA A 128 -10.40 -4.44 -28.36
CA ALA A 128 -9.90 -5.66 -27.74
C ALA A 128 -8.41 -5.50 -27.34
N GLU A 129 -8.07 -5.93 -26.12
CA GLU A 129 -6.68 -5.95 -25.68
C GLU A 129 -5.88 -7.03 -26.41
N THR A 130 -4.65 -6.71 -26.81
CA THR A 130 -3.71 -7.66 -27.42
C THR A 130 -2.83 -8.36 -26.40
N VAL A 131 -2.74 -7.81 -25.18
CA VAL A 131 -1.94 -8.34 -24.08
C VAL A 131 -2.79 -8.43 -22.81
N LYS A 132 -2.56 -9.50 -22.05
CA LYS A 132 -3.07 -9.67 -20.71
C LYS A 132 -1.97 -9.25 -19.71
N VAL A 133 -2.27 -8.29 -18.86
CA VAL A 133 -1.35 -7.94 -17.78
C VAL A 133 -1.62 -8.80 -16.56
N ILE A 134 -0.56 -9.46 -16.10
CA ILE A 134 -0.52 -10.18 -14.84
C ILE A 134 0.01 -9.18 -13.80
N PRO A 135 -0.76 -8.84 -12.75
CA PRO A 135 -0.33 -7.92 -11.72
C PRO A 135 0.93 -8.38 -11.00
N PRO A 136 1.71 -7.47 -10.40
CA PRO A 136 2.86 -7.82 -9.59
C PRO A 136 2.44 -8.66 -8.38
N LYS A 137 3.35 -9.52 -7.90
CA LYS A 137 3.14 -10.38 -6.73
C LYS A 137 4.36 -10.32 -5.83
N GLY A 138 4.15 -10.22 -4.53
CA GLY A 138 5.22 -10.20 -3.54
C GLY A 138 4.69 -10.20 -2.12
N GLU A 139 5.60 -10.19 -1.17
CA GLU A 139 5.23 -10.00 0.23
C GLU A 139 4.67 -8.59 0.40
N PRO A 140 3.47 -8.44 1.00
CA PRO A 140 2.89 -7.13 1.24
C PRO A 140 3.68 -6.37 2.31
N PHE A 141 3.77 -5.06 2.16
CA PHE A 141 4.30 -4.14 3.14
C PHE A 141 3.44 -2.88 3.20
N TRP A 142 3.61 -2.10 4.23
CA TRP A 142 2.86 -0.86 4.45
C TRP A 142 3.80 0.31 4.57
N MET A 143 3.32 1.50 4.25
CA MET A 143 4.10 2.72 4.32
C MET A 143 3.33 3.82 5.03
N THR A 144 4.02 4.52 5.94
CA THR A 144 3.51 5.74 6.57
C THR A 144 4.52 6.87 6.42
N VAL A 145 4.04 8.08 6.48
CA VAL A 145 4.87 9.28 6.44
C VAL A 145 4.54 10.16 7.63
N GLN A 146 5.59 10.64 8.30
CA GLN A 146 5.48 11.50 9.48
C GLN A 146 6.25 12.80 9.26
N TRP A 147 5.67 13.92 9.67
CA TRP A 147 6.33 15.23 9.67
C TRP A 147 5.78 16.14 10.75
N GLN A 148 6.40 17.29 10.94
CA GLN A 148 5.88 18.35 11.78
C GLN A 148 5.48 19.55 10.93
N THR A 149 4.32 20.15 11.24
CA THR A 149 3.96 21.43 10.62
C THR A 149 4.85 22.55 11.17
N PRO A 150 4.87 23.72 10.53
CA PRO A 150 5.62 24.89 11.04
C PRO A 150 5.25 25.27 12.47
N GLU A 151 4.00 25.00 12.89
CA GLU A 151 3.49 25.23 14.25
C GLU A 151 3.87 24.11 15.23
N GLY A 152 4.65 23.11 14.80
CA GLY A 152 5.11 22.00 15.64
C GLY A 152 4.08 20.88 15.84
N LYS A 153 2.99 20.86 15.08
CA LYS A 153 2.01 19.78 15.14
C LYS A 153 2.56 18.56 14.41
N ALA A 154 2.57 17.40 15.09
CA ALA A 154 2.92 16.14 14.47
C ALA A 154 1.78 15.66 13.54
N MET A 155 2.15 15.30 12.32
CA MET A 155 1.27 14.74 11.29
C MET A 155 1.77 13.34 10.95
N GLU A 156 0.84 12.40 10.73
CA GLU A 156 1.15 11.05 10.29
C GLU A 156 0.02 10.56 9.37
N TYR A 157 0.38 10.02 8.21
CA TYR A 157 -0.56 9.49 7.23
C TYR A 157 -0.06 8.18 6.63
N CYS A 158 -1.00 7.31 6.24
CA CYS A 158 -0.72 6.24 5.30
C CYS A 158 -0.45 6.83 3.92
N ILE A 159 0.44 6.23 3.13
CA ILE A 159 0.75 6.71 1.78
C ILE A 159 -0.51 6.79 0.92
N GLU A 160 -1.43 5.85 1.08
CA GLU A 160 -2.69 5.79 0.36
C GLU A 160 -3.62 6.99 0.64
N ASP A 161 -3.47 7.65 1.79
CA ASP A 161 -4.23 8.87 2.08
C ASP A 161 -3.67 10.12 1.37
N LEU A 162 -2.42 10.02 0.87
CA LEU A 162 -1.73 11.08 0.14
C LEU A 162 -1.83 10.92 -1.38
N LEU A 163 -2.22 9.73 -1.86
CA LEU A 163 -2.33 9.38 -3.26
C LEU A 163 -3.78 9.43 -3.71
N LEU A 164 -4.08 10.26 -4.71
CA LEU A 164 -5.40 10.39 -5.32
C LEU A 164 -5.53 9.44 -6.51
N ASP A 165 -6.57 8.65 -6.54
CA ASP A 165 -7.02 7.86 -7.69
C ASP A 165 -8.00 8.69 -8.51
N LEU A 166 -7.60 9.13 -9.70
CA LEU A 166 -8.46 9.93 -10.59
C LEU A 166 -9.71 9.18 -11.06
N SER A 167 -9.65 7.84 -11.18
CA SER A 167 -10.80 7.06 -11.61
C SER A 167 -11.96 7.13 -10.63
N THR A 168 -11.67 7.45 -9.37
CA THR A 168 -12.67 7.57 -8.29
C THR A 168 -12.75 8.98 -7.69
N GLU A 169 -11.80 9.86 -8.03
CA GLU A 169 -11.62 11.19 -7.43
C GLU A 169 -11.47 11.15 -5.89
N ARG A 170 -10.92 10.05 -5.36
CA ARG A 170 -10.74 9.78 -3.92
C ARG A 170 -9.32 9.30 -3.61
N PRO A 171 -8.88 9.38 -2.35
CA PRO A 171 -7.67 8.70 -1.91
C PRO A 171 -7.75 7.20 -2.24
N VAL A 172 -6.64 6.65 -2.73
CA VAL A 172 -6.60 5.27 -3.23
C VAL A 172 -7.09 4.27 -2.17
N VAL A 173 -7.96 3.35 -2.59
CA VAL A 173 -8.48 2.23 -1.80
C VAL A 173 -8.25 0.92 -2.56
N ASP A 174 -8.53 -0.23 -1.91
CA ASP A 174 -8.44 -1.57 -2.54
C ASP A 174 -7.08 -1.82 -3.21
N CYS A 175 -6.02 -1.33 -2.60
CA CYS A 175 -4.66 -1.52 -3.06
C CYS A 175 -3.80 -2.26 -2.03
N SER A 176 -2.70 -2.79 -2.49
CA SER A 176 -1.59 -3.26 -1.65
C SER A 176 -0.26 -2.84 -2.26
N TRP A 177 0.78 -2.79 -1.43
CA TRP A 177 2.14 -2.57 -1.87
C TRP A 177 2.89 -3.87 -1.75
N VAL A 178 3.61 -4.26 -2.80
CA VAL A 178 4.38 -5.50 -2.83
C VAL A 178 5.86 -5.21 -3.04
N TYR A 179 6.69 -5.95 -2.29
CA TYR A 179 8.14 -5.84 -2.38
C TYR A 179 8.67 -6.68 -3.53
N LEU A 180 9.36 -6.06 -4.47
CA LEU A 180 9.95 -6.71 -5.65
C LEU A 180 11.44 -7.03 -5.47
N GLY A 181 12.15 -6.22 -4.68
CA GLY A 181 13.57 -6.40 -4.39
C GLY A 181 14.52 -5.78 -5.43
N GLY A 182 14.02 -5.29 -6.56
CA GLY A 182 14.85 -4.79 -7.66
C GLY A 182 15.59 -5.92 -8.40
N ARG A 183 16.51 -5.56 -9.31
CA ARG A 183 17.28 -6.53 -10.09
C ARG A 183 18.73 -6.14 -10.28
N MET A 184 19.55 -7.16 -10.52
CA MET A 184 20.91 -7.01 -11.05
C MET A 184 20.86 -7.14 -12.58
N ALA A 185 21.51 -6.24 -13.30
CA ALA A 185 21.69 -6.34 -14.75
C ALA A 185 22.91 -5.52 -15.20
N PRO A 186 23.53 -5.85 -16.32
CA PRO A 186 24.50 -4.97 -16.96
C PRO A 186 23.78 -3.78 -17.60
N LEU A 187 24.31 -2.57 -17.43
CA LEU A 187 23.77 -1.37 -18.08
C LEU A 187 24.06 -1.35 -19.57
N TYR A 188 25.24 -1.84 -19.94
CA TYR A 188 25.68 -1.95 -21.31
C TYR A 188 26.20 -3.37 -21.59
N ARG A 189 26.19 -3.75 -22.88
CA ARG A 189 26.67 -5.05 -23.31
C ARG A 189 28.14 -5.27 -22.89
N ASN A 190 28.40 -6.41 -22.24
CA ASN A 190 29.72 -6.82 -21.73
C ASN A 190 30.26 -6.06 -20.52
N GLU A 191 29.39 -5.28 -19.82
CA GLU A 191 29.75 -4.69 -18.52
C GLU A 191 29.34 -5.59 -17.35
N PRO A 192 29.93 -5.41 -16.18
CA PRO A 192 29.48 -6.07 -14.96
C PRO A 192 28.03 -5.69 -14.61
N GLU A 193 27.34 -6.63 -13.99
CA GLU A 193 26.00 -6.34 -13.44
C GLU A 193 26.07 -5.32 -12.31
N VAL A 194 25.11 -4.42 -12.30
CA VAL A 194 24.88 -3.44 -11.24
C VAL A 194 23.47 -3.58 -10.68
N PHE A 195 23.25 -3.07 -9.49
CA PHE A 195 21.90 -2.97 -8.95
C PHE A 195 21.18 -1.82 -9.67
N VAL A 196 20.23 -2.16 -10.55
CA VAL A 196 19.65 -1.21 -11.52
C VAL A 196 18.98 -0.04 -10.83
N ALA A 197 18.31 -0.27 -9.70
CA ALA A 197 17.69 0.81 -8.92
C ALA A 197 18.71 1.87 -8.43
N ASP A 198 19.96 1.52 -8.19
CA ASP A 198 21.02 2.48 -7.82
C ASP A 198 21.35 3.44 -8.98
N PHE A 199 21.22 2.97 -10.21
CA PHE A 199 21.45 3.77 -11.40
C PHE A 199 20.23 4.65 -11.74
N GLU A 200 19.04 4.04 -11.80
CA GLU A 200 17.79 4.72 -12.13
C GLU A 200 17.30 5.64 -11.03
N GLY A 201 17.60 5.29 -9.77
CA GLY A 201 17.14 6.06 -8.62
C GLY A 201 15.68 5.81 -8.24
N ASN A 202 15.05 4.75 -8.75
CA ASN A 202 13.65 4.44 -8.48
C ASN A 202 13.55 3.52 -7.25
N LEU A 203 12.62 3.82 -6.34
CA LEU A 203 12.44 3.07 -5.11
C LEU A 203 11.04 2.44 -5.03
N ILE A 204 9.99 3.25 -4.98
CA ILE A 204 8.60 2.78 -4.89
C ILE A 204 7.80 3.39 -6.03
N SER A 205 7.22 2.54 -6.86
CA SER A 205 6.40 2.94 -8.01
C SER A 205 4.91 2.93 -7.66
N ALA A 206 4.18 3.95 -8.11
CA ALA A 206 2.72 4.00 -8.09
C ALA A 206 2.07 3.34 -9.32
N CYS A 207 2.89 2.87 -10.27
CA CYS A 207 2.44 2.23 -11.52
C CYS A 207 3.23 0.94 -11.76
N TYR A 208 2.72 0.10 -12.66
CA TYR A 208 3.45 -1.09 -13.13
C TYR A 208 4.54 -0.68 -14.11
N MET A 209 5.76 -0.57 -13.62
CA MET A 209 6.94 -0.25 -14.42
C MET A 209 7.66 -1.50 -14.89
N SER A 210 8.05 -1.54 -16.16
CA SER A 210 8.86 -2.60 -16.75
C SER A 210 10.02 -1.97 -17.53
N PRO A 211 11.24 -2.46 -17.35
CA PRO A 211 11.68 -3.57 -16.48
C PRO A 211 11.76 -3.20 -15.00
N ASP A 212 12.10 -4.20 -14.15
CA ASP A 212 12.29 -4.06 -12.70
C ASP A 212 13.47 -3.14 -12.37
N ASN A 213 13.22 -1.86 -12.20
CA ASN A 213 14.22 -0.86 -11.85
C ASN A 213 13.90 -0.15 -10.52
N HIS A 214 13.04 -0.78 -9.69
CA HIS A 214 12.54 -0.25 -8.42
C HIS A 214 12.39 -1.39 -7.39
N LEU A 215 12.16 -1.05 -6.11
CA LEU A 215 12.12 -2.01 -5.00
C LEU A 215 10.71 -2.49 -4.66
N GLY A 216 9.71 -1.70 -4.95
CA GLY A 216 8.32 -2.02 -4.64
C GLY A 216 7.34 -1.27 -5.52
N THR A 217 6.13 -1.80 -5.63
CA THR A 217 5.07 -1.22 -6.47
C THR A 217 3.69 -1.42 -5.87
N ILE A 218 2.74 -0.63 -6.32
CA ILE A 218 1.33 -0.82 -6.01
C ILE A 218 0.77 -2.05 -6.72
N VAL A 219 -0.23 -2.69 -6.10
CA VAL A 219 -1.16 -3.64 -6.74
C VAL A 219 -2.53 -3.00 -6.69
N HIS A 220 -3.02 -2.56 -7.81
CA HIS A 220 -4.31 -1.90 -7.96
C HIS A 220 -4.85 -2.09 -9.39
N LYS A 221 -6.18 -1.99 -9.58
CA LYS A 221 -6.82 -2.13 -10.91
C LYS A 221 -6.28 -1.10 -11.92
N GLU A 222 -6.03 0.13 -11.47
CA GLU A 222 -5.46 1.21 -12.28
C GLU A 222 -3.92 1.25 -12.25
N GLY A 223 -3.25 0.22 -11.73
CA GLY A 223 -1.78 0.18 -11.63
C GLY A 223 -1.04 0.25 -12.97
N ARG A 224 -1.74 0.05 -14.10
CA ARG A 224 -1.19 0.22 -15.47
C ARG A 224 -1.19 1.67 -15.93
N ASP A 225 -2.08 2.49 -15.41
CA ASP A 225 -2.28 3.86 -15.88
C ASP A 225 -1.33 4.82 -15.16
N GLN A 226 -0.35 5.33 -15.90
CA GLN A 226 0.63 6.29 -15.43
C GLN A 226 0.04 7.69 -15.20
N ASN A 227 -1.15 7.98 -15.73
CA ASN A 227 -1.81 9.27 -15.60
C ASN A 227 -2.85 9.30 -14.45
N ASN A 228 -3.10 8.15 -13.81
CA ASN A 228 -4.16 8.02 -12.80
C ASN A 228 -3.79 8.57 -11.42
N TRP A 229 -2.51 8.73 -11.11
CA TRP A 229 -2.05 8.98 -9.74
C TRP A 229 -1.69 10.43 -9.52
N TRP A 230 -2.40 11.07 -8.60
CA TRP A 230 -2.22 12.47 -8.26
C TRP A 230 -2.00 12.65 -6.76
N LEU A 231 -1.66 13.85 -6.32
CA LEU A 231 -1.52 14.16 -4.90
C LEU A 231 -2.86 14.61 -4.31
N THR A 232 -3.15 14.15 -3.09
CA THR A 232 -4.27 14.71 -2.31
C THR A 232 -3.84 16.03 -1.65
N ASN A 233 -4.80 16.77 -1.10
CA ASN A 233 -4.54 17.98 -0.32
C ASN A 233 -3.95 17.72 1.09
N LYS A 234 -3.67 16.46 1.43
CA LYS A 234 -3.10 16.06 2.73
C LYS A 234 -1.57 15.98 2.71
N VAL A 235 -0.94 16.11 1.54
CA VAL A 235 0.51 16.11 1.43
C VAL A 235 1.14 17.28 2.19
N PRO A 236 2.35 17.12 2.77
CA PRO A 236 3.06 18.26 3.35
C PRO A 236 3.43 19.28 2.27
N PRO A 237 3.70 20.54 2.63
CA PRO A 237 4.24 21.51 1.69
C PRO A 237 5.52 21.02 1.02
N PRO A 238 5.81 21.45 -0.23
CA PRO A 238 7.07 21.13 -0.89
C PRO A 238 8.30 21.42 -0.02
N GLU A 239 9.36 20.65 -0.22
CA GLU A 239 10.64 20.71 0.52
C GLU A 239 10.50 20.42 2.03
N THR A 240 9.35 19.93 2.51
CA THR A 240 9.20 19.48 3.90
C THR A 240 9.98 18.18 4.11
N GLU A 241 10.85 18.17 5.13
CA GLU A 241 11.51 16.93 5.58
C GLU A 241 10.49 16.00 6.28
N VAL A 242 10.51 14.73 5.91
CA VAL A 242 9.60 13.71 6.44
C VAL A 242 10.37 12.46 6.88
N GLN A 243 9.78 11.72 7.81
CA GLN A 243 10.18 10.36 8.11
C GLN A 243 9.28 9.42 7.29
N PHE A 244 9.87 8.74 6.31
CA PHE A 244 9.18 7.74 5.50
C PHE A 244 9.42 6.35 6.12
N VAL A 245 8.35 5.67 6.56
CA VAL A 245 8.45 4.44 7.33
C VAL A 245 7.88 3.27 6.54
N PHE A 246 8.69 2.24 6.33
CA PHE A 246 8.30 0.95 5.80
C PHE A 246 7.99 0.01 6.95
N HIS A 247 6.89 -0.71 6.88
CA HIS A 247 6.43 -1.66 7.88
C HIS A 247 6.26 -3.05 7.26
N LYS A 248 6.90 -4.06 7.83
CA LYS A 248 6.65 -5.47 7.47
C LYS A 248 5.29 -5.98 7.95
N ARG A 249 4.77 -5.43 9.04
CA ARG A 249 3.46 -5.76 9.62
C ARG A 249 2.54 -4.56 9.53
N GLN A 250 1.26 -4.81 9.31
CA GLN A 250 0.26 -3.74 9.21
C GLN A 250 0.28 -2.85 10.47
N PRO A 251 0.61 -1.56 10.35
CA PRO A 251 0.64 -0.65 11.49
C PRO A 251 -0.78 -0.29 11.93
N LYS A 252 -0.91 0.15 13.19
CA LYS A 252 -2.19 0.53 13.78
C LYS A 252 -2.91 1.62 12.97
N LEU A 253 -2.17 2.56 12.41
CA LEU A 253 -2.73 3.61 11.55
C LEU A 253 -3.47 3.04 10.34
N HIS A 254 -2.88 2.03 9.67
CA HIS A 254 -3.53 1.33 8.56
C HIS A 254 -4.79 0.57 8.98
N GLN A 255 -4.75 -0.10 10.12
CA GLN A 255 -5.94 -0.78 10.67
C GLN A 255 -7.07 0.21 10.91
N GLN A 256 -6.77 1.37 11.51
CA GLN A 256 -7.74 2.45 11.74
C GLN A 256 -8.28 3.03 10.43
N ARG A 257 -7.40 3.16 9.40
CA ARG A 257 -7.81 3.58 8.07
C ARG A 257 -8.81 2.61 7.45
N GLU A 258 -8.52 1.32 7.46
CA GLU A 258 -9.42 0.28 6.93
C GLU A 258 -10.77 0.26 7.65
N GLU A 259 -10.77 0.39 8.99
CA GLU A 259 -12.01 0.47 9.75
C GLU A 259 -12.84 1.69 9.37
N ARG A 260 -12.20 2.85 9.18
CA ARG A 260 -12.87 4.08 8.71
C ARG A 260 -13.51 3.86 7.35
N LEU A 261 -12.74 3.34 6.37
CA LEU A 261 -13.22 3.09 5.00
C LEU A 261 -14.40 2.10 4.98
N ARG A 262 -14.37 1.05 5.79
CA ARG A 262 -15.51 0.11 5.91
C ARG A 262 -16.75 0.79 6.44
N ARG A 263 -16.63 1.66 7.44
CA ARG A 263 -17.77 2.42 7.98
C ARG A 263 -18.35 3.39 6.95
N GLU A 264 -17.48 4.10 6.22
CA GLU A 264 -17.87 5.02 5.16
C GLU A 264 -18.61 4.27 4.04
N ALA A 265 -18.08 3.13 3.56
CA ALA A 265 -18.72 2.31 2.53
C ALA A 265 -20.09 1.75 3.00
N THR A 266 -20.20 1.33 4.26
CA THR A 266 -21.50 0.87 4.82
C THR A 266 -22.52 2.00 4.85
N ALA A 267 -22.13 3.18 5.33
CA ALA A 267 -23.00 4.35 5.39
C ALA A 267 -23.44 4.82 3.98
N GLU A 268 -22.55 4.80 2.99
CA GLU A 268 -22.88 5.11 1.59
C GLU A 268 -23.89 4.11 1.02
N ALA A 269 -23.70 2.80 1.26
CA ALA A 269 -24.62 1.76 0.79
C ALA A 269 -26.01 1.89 1.44
N GLU A 270 -26.08 2.18 2.73
CA GLU A 270 -27.36 2.43 3.45
C GLU A 270 -28.07 3.67 2.92
N ALA A 271 -27.32 4.76 2.66
CA ALA A 271 -27.87 6.00 2.10
C ALA A 271 -28.39 5.79 0.68
N GLU A 272 -27.69 5.01 -0.15
CA GLU A 272 -28.15 4.67 -1.49
C GLU A 272 -29.43 3.79 -1.46
N ALA A 273 -29.46 2.79 -0.58
CA ALA A 273 -30.64 1.94 -0.40
C ALA A 273 -31.87 2.75 0.08
N ALA A 274 -31.65 3.73 0.98
CA ALA A 274 -32.71 4.63 1.43
C ALA A 274 -33.23 5.53 0.28
N ARG A 275 -32.34 6.07 -0.56
CA ARG A 275 -32.70 6.87 -1.75
C ARG A 275 -33.50 6.05 -2.76
N LYS A 276 -33.12 4.81 -3.04
CA LYS A 276 -33.86 3.91 -3.93
C LYS A 276 -35.28 3.64 -3.40
N LYS A 277 -35.44 3.34 -2.11
CA LYS A 277 -36.75 3.15 -1.48
C LYS A 277 -37.61 4.40 -1.51
N ALA A 278 -37.05 5.58 -1.32
CA ALA A 278 -37.76 6.84 -1.40
C ALA A 278 -38.19 7.20 -2.85
N GLY A 279 -37.39 6.82 -3.84
CA GLY A 279 -37.70 7.03 -5.27
C GLY A 279 -38.79 6.09 -5.80
N GLU A 280 -38.93 4.87 -5.28
CA GLU A 280 -39.98 3.91 -5.66
C GLU A 280 -41.35 4.23 -5.09
N GLY A 281 -41.45 5.12 -4.07
CA GLY A 281 -42.71 5.54 -3.43
C GLY A 281 -43.45 6.71 -4.12
N GLY A 282 -42.89 7.29 -5.17
CA GLY A 282 -43.42 8.47 -5.85
C GLY A 282 -43.96 8.19 -7.24
N SER A 283 -45.01 7.37 -7.40
CA SER A 283 -45.85 7.48 -8.62
C SER A 283 -46.67 8.76 -8.53
N PRO A 284 -46.61 9.66 -9.52
CA PRO A 284 -47.51 10.82 -9.54
C PRO A 284 -48.96 10.34 -9.63
N PRO A 285 -49.90 10.97 -8.93
CA PRO A 285 -51.32 10.63 -9.05
C PRO A 285 -51.73 10.79 -10.50
N ALA A 286 -52.39 9.77 -11.05
CA ALA A 286 -52.95 9.79 -12.39
C ALA A 286 -53.88 11.00 -12.52
N GLU A 287 -53.57 11.93 -13.44
CA GLU A 287 -54.48 12.98 -13.87
C GLU A 287 -55.69 12.31 -14.47
N THR A 288 -56.83 12.39 -13.84
CA THR A 288 -58.14 12.07 -14.42
C THR A 288 -58.43 13.07 -15.53
N PRO A 289 -58.75 12.62 -16.76
CA PRO A 289 -59.14 13.52 -17.82
C PRO A 289 -60.52 14.10 -17.49
N ASP A 290 -60.58 15.41 -17.32
CA ASP A 290 -61.83 16.20 -17.21
C ASP A 290 -62.59 16.13 -18.51
N LYS A 291 -63.76 15.44 -18.50
CA LYS A 291 -64.74 15.43 -19.55
C LYS A 291 -65.72 16.56 -19.28
N THR A 292 -65.51 17.75 -19.77
CA THR A 292 -66.61 18.70 -20.05
C THR A 292 -66.50 19.17 -21.50
N GLY A 293 -67.46 18.66 -22.28
CA GLY A 293 -67.74 19.17 -23.60
C GLY A 293 -68.56 20.44 -23.50
N GLU A 294 -68.53 21.16 -24.57
CA GLU A 294 -69.64 21.80 -25.28
C GLU A 294 -69.07 22.91 -26.18
N SER A 295 -69.19 22.69 -27.52
CA SER A 295 -70.26 23.31 -28.31
C SER A 295 -70.20 24.84 -28.42
N GLY A 296 -69.95 25.36 -29.60
CA GLY A 296 -70.21 26.74 -29.97
C GLY A 296 -69.51 27.22 -31.23
N LYS A 297 -69.96 26.87 -32.36
CA LYS A 297 -70.40 27.57 -33.57
C LYS A 297 -69.92 29.01 -33.82
N THR A 298 -69.60 29.20 -35.13
CA THR A 298 -69.72 30.39 -36.04
C THR A 298 -68.59 31.42 -35.88
N GLY A 299 -67.91 31.85 -36.95
CA GLY A 299 -68.27 32.28 -38.25
C GLY A 299 -67.49 33.55 -38.58
N LYS A 300 -66.83 33.52 -39.63
CA LYS A 300 -66.48 34.44 -40.69
C LYS A 300 -65.03 34.26 -41.12
#